data_c8bd073b949ef2ed22c57e5141c49095
#
_entry.id   c8bd073b949ef2ed22c57e5141c49095
#
_cell.length_a   1.000
_cell.length_b   1.000
_cell.length_c   1.000
_cell.angle_alpha   90.00
_cell.angle_beta   90.00
_cell.angle_gamma   90.00
#
_symmetry.space_group_name_H-M   'P 1'
#
loop_
_entity.id
_entity.type
_entity.pdbx_description
1 polymer ?
#
loop_
_entity_poly.entity_id
_entity_poly.type
_entity_poly.pdbx_seq_one_letter_code
_entity_poly.pdbx_strand_id
1 'polypeptide(L)'
;TLVHADPSWPAIIARVAASGGIDVTPEALVAAERSIAPEIARRFAAGERHTSSLPTSEAFWTWVYDGLLSECGVDAGARPAIAHECHVAFNDFASWRAFTDTAPLLEALDLRRAEGLHVGVLSNWESWLEPLLVHMGIASHFDALTVSGEVALEKPDAGIFDHALAAAGLDRSTAHLAVHVGDSWSADVAGARGVGIAPVWLDRERRGAPDRLASTTTIRTLADLPALIDAGLVKA
;
A
#
# COMPACT_ATOMS: atom_id res chain seq x y z
N THR A 1 -4.45 -0.68 1.34
CA THR A 1 -5.53 0.08 2.04
C THR A 1 -6.81 0.16 1.21
N LEU A 2 -6.81 0.80 0.02
CA LEU A 2 -8.00 1.01 -0.82
C LEU A 2 -8.23 -0.10 -1.84
N VAL A 3 -7.15 -0.70 -2.34
CA VAL A 3 -7.15 -1.69 -3.41
C VAL A 3 -6.39 -2.95 -3.00
N HIS A 4 -6.70 -4.05 -3.66
CA HIS A 4 -6.02 -5.34 -3.48
C HIS A 4 -5.89 -6.07 -4.82
N ALA A 5 -4.97 -7.03 -4.88
CA ALA A 5 -4.86 -7.93 -6.01
C ALA A 5 -6.06 -8.87 -6.10
N ASP A 6 -6.65 -9.04 -7.30
CA ASP A 6 -7.76 -9.94 -7.59
C ASP A 6 -7.51 -10.64 -8.95
N PRO A 7 -7.37 -11.98 -8.97
CA PRO A 7 -7.37 -12.86 -7.80
C PRO A 7 -6.21 -12.54 -6.83
N SER A 8 -6.19 -13.18 -5.65
CA SER A 8 -5.17 -12.92 -4.63
C SER A 8 -3.74 -13.01 -5.20
N TRP A 9 -2.79 -12.29 -4.60
CA TRP A 9 -1.40 -12.25 -5.08
C TRP A 9 -0.78 -13.65 -5.30
N PRO A 10 -0.99 -14.67 -4.42
CA PRO A 10 -0.44 -16.00 -4.68
C PRO A 10 -1.11 -16.68 -5.88
N ALA A 11 -2.40 -16.42 -6.10
CA ALA A 11 -3.13 -16.98 -7.24
C ALA A 11 -2.67 -16.37 -8.58
N ILE A 12 -2.30 -15.09 -8.60
CA ILE A 12 -1.69 -14.45 -9.78
C ILE A 12 -0.36 -15.12 -10.11
N ILE A 13 0.55 -15.26 -9.12
CA ILE A 13 1.86 -15.89 -9.32
C ILE A 13 1.70 -17.35 -9.76
N ALA A 14 0.83 -18.12 -9.11
CA ALA A 14 0.56 -19.51 -9.48
C ALA A 14 0.05 -19.64 -10.93
N ARG A 15 -0.84 -18.76 -11.36
CA ARG A 15 -1.34 -18.70 -12.73
C ARG A 15 -0.23 -18.39 -13.74
N VAL A 16 0.64 -17.44 -13.43
CA VAL A 16 1.79 -17.09 -14.29
C VAL A 16 2.76 -18.27 -14.40
N ALA A 17 3.11 -18.90 -13.27
CA ALA A 17 3.97 -20.08 -13.26
C ALA A 17 3.36 -21.22 -14.09
N ALA A 18 2.06 -21.49 -13.95
CA ALA A 18 1.36 -22.51 -14.73
C ALA A 18 1.39 -22.24 -16.23
N SER A 19 1.33 -20.98 -16.66
CA SER A 19 1.48 -20.60 -18.08
C SER A 19 2.87 -20.94 -18.63
N GLY A 20 3.89 -20.94 -17.77
CA GLY A 20 5.25 -21.40 -18.07
C GLY A 20 5.45 -22.93 -17.87
N GLY A 21 4.38 -23.69 -17.62
CA GLY A 21 4.45 -25.13 -17.40
C GLY A 21 4.96 -25.54 -15.99
N ILE A 22 4.98 -24.62 -15.05
CA ILE A 22 5.43 -24.83 -13.66
C ILE A 22 4.23 -24.88 -12.72
N ASP A 23 4.11 -25.96 -11.95
CA ASP A 23 3.04 -26.13 -10.97
C ASP A 23 3.48 -25.64 -9.60
N VAL A 24 2.90 -24.50 -9.18
CA VAL A 24 3.11 -23.89 -7.85
C VAL A 24 1.76 -23.54 -7.27
N THR A 25 1.49 -23.98 -6.04
CA THR A 25 0.20 -23.69 -5.40
C THR A 25 0.20 -22.35 -4.65
N PRO A 26 -0.94 -21.67 -4.53
CA PRO A 26 -1.06 -20.46 -3.72
C PRO A 26 -0.62 -20.66 -2.27
N GLU A 27 -0.90 -21.81 -1.67
CA GLU A 27 -0.52 -22.15 -0.30
C GLU A 27 1.00 -22.26 -0.14
N ALA A 28 1.70 -22.85 -1.14
CA ALA A 28 3.15 -22.91 -1.15
C ALA A 28 3.77 -21.51 -1.23
N LEU A 29 3.20 -20.62 -2.02
CA LEU A 29 3.65 -19.22 -2.13
C LEU A 29 3.45 -18.43 -0.82
N VAL A 30 2.33 -18.64 -0.11
CA VAL A 30 2.10 -18.05 1.21
C VAL A 30 3.09 -18.59 2.24
N ALA A 31 3.49 -19.87 2.15
CA ALA A 31 4.54 -20.43 3.00
C ALA A 31 5.92 -19.84 2.65
N ALA A 32 6.24 -19.74 1.36
CA ALA A 32 7.48 -19.15 0.85
C ALA A 32 7.66 -17.68 1.29
N GLU A 33 6.59 -16.89 1.31
CA GLU A 33 6.61 -15.50 1.80
C GLU A 33 7.20 -15.40 3.21
N ARG A 34 6.84 -16.31 4.10
CA ARG A 34 7.36 -16.32 5.47
C ARG A 34 8.87 -16.52 5.52
N SER A 35 9.43 -17.27 4.59
CA SER A 35 10.86 -17.49 4.48
C SER A 35 11.62 -16.26 3.98
N ILE A 36 11.06 -15.52 3.02
CA ILE A 36 11.73 -14.35 2.45
C ILE A 36 11.42 -13.03 3.20
N ALA A 37 10.32 -12.96 3.99
CA ALA A 37 9.91 -11.77 4.72
C ALA A 37 11.02 -11.15 5.61
N PRO A 38 11.86 -11.93 6.34
CA PRO A 38 12.95 -11.36 7.12
C PRO A 38 13.98 -10.63 6.26
N GLU A 39 14.27 -11.12 5.04
CA GLU A 39 15.20 -10.47 4.13
C GLU A 39 14.62 -9.19 3.55
N ILE A 40 13.33 -9.18 3.18
CA ILE A 40 12.60 -7.97 2.78
C ILE A 40 12.68 -6.92 3.90
N ALA A 41 12.38 -7.33 5.14
CA ALA A 41 12.44 -6.43 6.30
C ALA A 41 13.86 -5.88 6.53
N ARG A 42 14.90 -6.69 6.35
CA ARG A 42 16.31 -6.28 6.48
C ARG A 42 16.66 -5.23 5.42
N ARG A 43 16.25 -5.41 4.16
CA ARG A 43 16.49 -4.45 3.06
C ARG A 43 15.83 -3.10 3.35
N PHE A 44 14.58 -3.11 3.81
CA PHE A 44 13.88 -1.87 4.20
C PHE A 44 14.55 -1.18 5.40
N ALA A 45 14.96 -1.94 6.41
CA ALA A 45 15.70 -1.40 7.55
C ALA A 45 17.06 -0.80 7.15
N ALA A 46 17.69 -1.31 6.07
CA ALA A 46 18.90 -0.76 5.48
C ALA A 46 18.64 0.50 4.62
N GLY A 47 17.40 0.96 4.53
CA GLY A 47 17.03 2.15 3.77
C GLY A 47 16.75 1.93 2.29
N GLU A 48 16.64 0.66 1.85
CA GLU A 48 16.26 0.39 0.45
C GLU A 48 14.84 0.88 0.16
N ARG A 49 14.68 1.54 -0.97
CA ARG A 49 13.41 2.04 -1.49
C ARG A 49 13.08 1.32 -2.79
N HIS A 50 11.83 0.92 -2.96
CA HIS A 50 11.46 0.03 -4.08
C HIS A 50 10.41 0.61 -5.02
N THR A 51 9.65 1.64 -4.62
CA THR A 51 8.63 2.25 -5.48
C THR A 51 9.01 3.63 -5.99
N SER A 52 10.22 4.13 -5.66
CA SER A 52 10.68 5.47 -6.02
C SER A 52 10.98 5.68 -7.51
N SER A 53 11.07 4.62 -8.30
CA SER A 53 11.17 4.63 -9.76
C SER A 53 10.76 3.29 -10.36
N LEU A 54 10.33 3.29 -11.63
CA LEU A 54 9.94 2.04 -12.31
C LEU A 54 11.09 1.01 -12.37
N PRO A 55 12.35 1.38 -12.74
CA PRO A 55 13.44 0.39 -12.76
C PRO A 55 13.75 -0.20 -11.36
N THR A 56 13.67 0.63 -10.33
CA THR A 56 13.91 0.18 -8.95
C THR A 56 12.80 -0.79 -8.50
N SER A 57 11.56 -0.47 -8.86
CA SER A 57 10.40 -1.32 -8.55
C SER A 57 10.47 -2.65 -9.29
N GLU A 58 10.74 -2.65 -10.59
CA GLU A 58 10.91 -3.89 -11.37
C GLU A 58 12.02 -4.78 -10.78
N ALA A 59 13.19 -4.21 -10.48
CA ALA A 59 14.30 -4.95 -9.89
C ALA A 59 13.95 -5.55 -8.53
N PHE A 60 13.24 -4.81 -7.68
CA PHE A 60 12.81 -5.28 -6.36
C PHE A 60 11.76 -6.39 -6.47
N TRP A 61 10.70 -6.19 -7.24
CA TRP A 61 9.62 -7.15 -7.32
C TRP A 61 10.04 -8.43 -8.05
N THR A 62 10.84 -8.34 -9.12
CA THR A 62 11.39 -9.54 -9.77
C THR A 62 12.28 -10.32 -8.82
N TRP A 63 13.07 -9.67 -7.97
CA TRP A 63 13.82 -10.34 -6.90
C TRP A 63 12.89 -11.03 -5.88
N VAL A 64 11.79 -10.38 -5.45
CA VAL A 64 10.79 -10.98 -4.56
C VAL A 64 10.17 -12.22 -5.20
N TYR A 65 9.72 -12.11 -6.45
CA TYR A 65 9.09 -13.23 -7.16
C TYR A 65 10.08 -14.39 -7.41
N ASP A 66 11.34 -14.11 -7.77
CA ASP A 66 12.38 -15.13 -7.88
C ASP A 66 12.59 -15.87 -6.55
N GLY A 67 12.64 -15.12 -5.44
CA GLY A 67 12.74 -15.67 -4.09
C GLY A 67 11.58 -16.59 -3.72
N LEU A 68 10.34 -16.15 -3.97
CA LEU A 68 9.14 -16.97 -3.74
C LEU A 68 9.16 -18.27 -4.55
N LEU A 69 9.48 -18.17 -5.84
CA LEU A 69 9.59 -19.32 -6.74
C LEU A 69 10.72 -20.27 -6.33
N SER A 70 11.85 -19.73 -5.83
CA SER A 70 12.95 -20.50 -5.30
C SER A 70 12.55 -21.35 -4.09
N GLU A 71 11.85 -20.74 -3.14
CA GLU A 71 11.33 -21.45 -1.95
C GLU A 71 10.27 -22.51 -2.32
N CYS A 72 9.57 -22.33 -3.43
CA CYS A 72 8.67 -23.33 -4.00
C CYS A 72 9.40 -24.44 -4.80
N GLY A 73 10.74 -24.41 -4.87
CA GLY A 73 11.53 -25.45 -5.57
C GLY A 73 11.56 -25.32 -7.09
N VAL A 74 11.20 -24.15 -7.63
CA VAL A 74 11.26 -23.90 -9.08
C VAL A 74 12.72 -23.82 -9.54
N ASP A 75 13.03 -24.46 -10.66
CA ASP A 75 14.37 -24.50 -11.25
C ASP A 75 14.94 -23.11 -11.53
N ALA A 76 16.21 -22.90 -11.19
CA ALA A 76 16.88 -21.61 -11.33
C ALA A 76 16.89 -21.07 -12.76
N GLY A 77 16.85 -21.93 -13.77
CA GLY A 77 16.82 -21.53 -15.18
C GLY A 77 15.46 -20.99 -15.62
N ALA A 78 14.37 -21.41 -14.97
CA ALA A 78 13.01 -20.98 -15.30
C ALA A 78 12.58 -19.71 -14.55
N ARG A 79 13.07 -19.50 -13.32
CA ARG A 79 12.62 -18.44 -12.42
C ARG A 79 12.70 -17.02 -12.99
N PRO A 80 13.80 -16.56 -13.65
CA PRO A 80 13.89 -15.18 -14.11
C PRO A 80 12.79 -14.78 -15.09
N ALA A 81 12.44 -15.67 -16.01
CA ALA A 81 11.36 -15.42 -16.98
C ALA A 81 10.00 -15.34 -16.26
N ILE A 82 9.70 -16.28 -15.35
CA ILE A 82 8.44 -16.29 -14.58
C ILE A 82 8.35 -15.06 -13.67
N ALA A 83 9.43 -14.68 -12.99
CA ALA A 83 9.47 -13.50 -12.14
C ALA A 83 9.19 -12.21 -12.91
N HIS A 84 9.74 -12.08 -14.11
CA HIS A 84 9.43 -10.96 -15.00
C HIS A 84 7.95 -10.96 -15.43
N GLU A 85 7.41 -12.10 -15.84
CA GLU A 85 5.99 -12.20 -16.19
C GLU A 85 5.05 -11.94 -15.00
N CYS A 86 5.46 -12.29 -13.78
CA CYS A 86 4.74 -11.89 -12.57
C CYS A 86 4.71 -10.35 -12.44
N HIS A 87 5.86 -9.68 -12.63
CA HIS A 87 5.91 -8.23 -12.60
C HIS A 87 4.97 -7.60 -13.66
N VAL A 88 4.98 -8.13 -14.89
CA VAL A 88 4.05 -7.69 -15.94
C VAL A 88 2.59 -7.91 -15.51
N ALA A 89 2.25 -9.05 -14.94
CA ALA A 89 0.89 -9.37 -14.50
C ALA A 89 0.39 -8.45 -13.37
N PHE A 90 1.28 -8.02 -12.46
CA PHE A 90 0.91 -7.07 -11.40
C PHE A 90 0.85 -5.61 -11.88
N ASN A 91 1.44 -5.28 -13.02
CA ASN A 91 1.28 -3.98 -13.68
C ASN A 91 0.03 -3.91 -14.58
N ASP A 92 -0.71 -5.00 -14.76
CA ASP A 92 -2.00 -5.00 -15.44
C ASP A 92 -3.10 -4.55 -14.47
N PHE A 93 -3.85 -3.52 -14.84
CA PHE A 93 -4.98 -3.00 -14.05
C PHE A 93 -6.07 -4.06 -13.82
N ALA A 94 -6.18 -5.04 -14.71
CA ALA A 94 -7.11 -6.16 -14.54
C ALA A 94 -6.79 -7.04 -13.31
N SER A 95 -5.58 -6.96 -12.78
CA SER A 95 -5.13 -7.66 -11.57
C SER A 95 -5.52 -6.95 -10.25
N TRP A 96 -6.23 -5.83 -10.32
CA TRP A 96 -6.54 -5.03 -9.13
C TRP A 96 -8.03 -4.75 -8.98
N ARG A 97 -8.49 -4.73 -7.74
CA ARG A 97 -9.87 -4.36 -7.37
C ARG A 97 -9.85 -3.46 -6.14
N ALA A 98 -10.83 -2.57 -6.06
CA ALA A 98 -11.11 -1.85 -4.82
C ALA A 98 -11.70 -2.82 -3.79
N PHE A 99 -11.36 -2.65 -2.51
CA PHE A 99 -12.06 -3.35 -1.43
C PHE A 99 -13.54 -2.94 -1.41
N THR A 100 -14.40 -3.83 -0.96
CA THR A 100 -15.85 -3.59 -0.93
C THR A 100 -16.28 -2.42 -0.06
N ASP A 101 -15.46 -2.03 0.92
CA ASP A 101 -15.68 -0.89 1.82
C ASP A 101 -15.08 0.43 1.27
N THR A 102 -14.40 0.40 0.12
CA THR A 102 -13.80 1.60 -0.48
C THR A 102 -14.86 2.56 -1.04
N ALA A 103 -15.78 2.08 -1.89
CA ALA A 103 -16.79 2.95 -2.49
C ALA A 103 -17.71 3.60 -1.44
N PRO A 104 -18.28 2.86 -0.45
CA PRO A 104 -19.06 3.48 0.61
C PRO A 104 -18.29 4.50 1.44
N LEU A 105 -16.97 4.27 1.68
CA LEU A 105 -16.12 5.27 2.33
C LEU A 105 -16.05 6.55 1.50
N LEU A 106 -15.71 6.43 0.20
CA LEU A 106 -15.50 7.58 -0.67
C LEU A 106 -16.78 8.44 -0.80
N GLU A 107 -17.94 7.81 -0.94
CA GLU A 107 -19.24 8.49 -0.91
C GLU A 107 -19.46 9.26 0.40
N ALA A 108 -19.12 8.66 1.54
CA ALA A 108 -19.23 9.33 2.83
C ALA A 108 -18.21 10.47 3.00
N LEU A 109 -17.02 10.36 2.42
CA LEU A 109 -16.01 11.43 2.44
C LEU A 109 -16.40 12.59 1.53
N ASP A 110 -17.04 12.34 0.37
CA ASP A 110 -17.50 13.41 -0.54
C ASP A 110 -18.49 14.38 0.14
N LEU A 111 -19.37 13.86 1.00
CA LEU A 111 -20.26 14.71 1.79
C LEU A 111 -19.46 15.67 2.68
N ARG A 112 -18.38 15.21 3.29
CA ARG A 112 -17.52 16.00 4.17
C ARG A 112 -16.57 16.91 3.40
N ARG A 113 -16.16 16.51 2.20
CA ARG A 113 -15.41 17.39 1.28
C ARG A 113 -16.22 18.63 0.91
N ALA A 114 -17.53 18.49 0.71
CA ALA A 114 -18.43 19.63 0.50
C ALA A 114 -18.48 20.57 1.71
N GLU A 115 -18.11 20.10 2.90
CA GLU A 115 -18.00 20.88 4.16
C GLU A 115 -16.56 21.36 4.43
N GLY A 116 -15.61 21.10 3.53
CA GLY A 116 -14.22 21.58 3.62
C GLY A 116 -13.19 20.53 4.04
N LEU A 117 -13.55 19.24 4.18
CA LEU A 117 -12.57 18.19 4.40
C LEU A 117 -11.71 18.02 3.12
N HIS A 118 -10.38 18.05 3.27
CA HIS A 118 -9.46 17.70 2.20
C HIS A 118 -9.15 16.20 2.26
N VAL A 119 -9.29 15.49 1.15
CA VAL A 119 -9.06 14.04 1.05
C VAL A 119 -7.95 13.76 0.05
N GLY A 120 -6.84 13.18 0.51
CA GLY A 120 -5.71 12.84 -0.34
C GLY A 120 -5.31 11.37 -0.29
N VAL A 121 -4.62 10.91 -1.32
CA VAL A 121 -3.91 9.63 -1.34
C VAL A 121 -2.43 9.87 -1.07
N LEU A 122 -1.85 9.10 -0.14
CA LEU A 122 -0.42 9.01 0.10
C LEU A 122 0.00 7.53 0.03
N SER A 123 0.69 7.14 -1.03
CA SER A 123 0.96 5.73 -1.31
C SER A 123 2.42 5.46 -1.71
N ASN A 124 2.97 4.36 -1.17
CA ASN A 124 4.14 3.71 -1.74
C ASN A 124 3.67 2.84 -2.91
N TRP A 125 3.76 3.41 -4.11
CA TRP A 125 3.31 2.80 -5.36
C TRP A 125 4.07 3.41 -6.53
N GLU A 126 4.12 2.69 -7.63
CA GLU A 126 4.68 3.20 -8.87
C GLU A 126 3.81 4.34 -9.46
N SER A 127 4.37 5.10 -10.40
CA SER A 127 3.71 6.25 -11.03
C SER A 127 2.40 5.94 -11.77
N TRP A 128 2.06 4.66 -11.96
CA TRP A 128 0.80 4.24 -12.59
C TRP A 128 -0.39 4.11 -11.62
N LEU A 129 -0.23 4.49 -10.33
CA LEU A 129 -1.36 4.46 -9.38
C LEU A 129 -2.49 5.39 -9.81
N GLU A 130 -2.20 6.61 -10.24
CA GLU A 130 -3.25 7.53 -10.69
C GLU A 130 -4.04 6.97 -11.89
N PRO A 131 -3.41 6.48 -12.98
CA PRO A 131 -4.10 5.75 -14.04
C PRO A 131 -4.96 4.57 -13.55
N LEU A 132 -4.51 3.81 -12.56
CA LEU A 132 -5.30 2.72 -11.96
C LEU A 132 -6.55 3.26 -11.25
N LEU A 133 -6.42 4.32 -10.44
CA LEU A 133 -7.57 4.94 -9.76
C LEU A 133 -8.58 5.54 -10.75
N VAL A 134 -8.09 6.10 -11.85
CA VAL A 134 -8.94 6.57 -12.97
C VAL A 134 -9.67 5.39 -13.62
N HIS A 135 -8.96 4.30 -13.92
CA HIS A 135 -9.56 3.07 -14.47
C HIS A 135 -10.65 2.49 -13.56
N MET A 136 -10.46 2.57 -12.24
CA MET A 136 -11.45 2.14 -11.24
C MET A 136 -12.59 3.13 -11.03
N GLY A 137 -12.53 4.34 -11.61
CA GLY A 137 -13.55 5.38 -11.46
C GLY A 137 -13.55 6.08 -10.11
N ILE A 138 -12.45 5.98 -9.33
CA ILE A 138 -12.38 6.53 -7.98
C ILE A 138 -11.42 7.72 -7.82
N ALA A 139 -10.68 8.11 -8.86
CA ALA A 139 -9.71 9.19 -8.78
C ALA A 139 -10.33 10.55 -8.40
N SER A 140 -11.56 10.82 -8.84
CA SER A 140 -12.26 12.10 -8.59
C SER A 140 -12.65 12.34 -7.13
N HIS A 141 -12.58 11.33 -6.28
CA HIS A 141 -12.86 11.46 -4.85
C HIS A 141 -11.68 12.06 -4.05
N PHE A 142 -10.53 12.26 -4.70
CA PHE A 142 -9.33 12.78 -4.05
C PHE A 142 -8.97 14.16 -4.56
N ASP A 143 -8.60 15.05 -3.62
CA ASP A 143 -8.17 16.42 -3.92
C ASP A 143 -6.67 16.47 -4.28
N ALA A 144 -5.90 15.48 -3.82
CA ALA A 144 -4.47 15.35 -4.09
C ALA A 144 -4.01 13.88 -4.08
N LEU A 145 -3.00 13.58 -4.90
CA LEU A 145 -2.30 12.31 -4.90
C LEU A 145 -0.80 12.56 -4.63
N THR A 146 -0.23 11.83 -3.68
CA THR A 146 1.20 11.79 -3.41
C THR A 146 1.65 10.34 -3.56
N VAL A 147 2.31 10.04 -4.66
CA VAL A 147 2.73 8.69 -5.06
C VAL A 147 4.25 8.63 -5.06
N SER A 148 4.83 7.64 -4.36
CA SER A 148 6.29 7.51 -4.24
C SER A 148 7.01 7.45 -5.59
N GLY A 149 6.42 6.79 -6.58
CA GLY A 149 6.96 6.69 -7.95
C GLY A 149 6.99 8.01 -8.71
N GLU A 150 6.28 9.05 -8.24
CA GLU A 150 6.27 10.38 -8.84
C GLU A 150 7.20 11.35 -8.10
N VAL A 151 7.22 11.27 -6.75
CA VAL A 151 7.97 12.21 -5.92
C VAL A 151 9.36 11.70 -5.53
N ALA A 152 9.70 10.45 -5.90
CA ALA A 152 10.95 9.76 -5.56
C ALA A 152 11.24 9.70 -4.04
N LEU A 153 10.19 9.71 -3.23
CA LEU A 153 10.20 9.58 -1.78
C LEU A 153 9.26 8.45 -1.37
N GLU A 154 9.54 7.77 -0.27
CA GLU A 154 8.79 6.59 0.17
C GLU A 154 8.53 6.60 1.66
N LYS A 155 7.30 6.24 2.10
CA LYS A 155 7.03 6.01 3.52
C LYS A 155 7.95 4.90 4.06
N PRO A 156 8.51 5.02 5.28
CA PRO A 156 8.20 6.02 6.30
C PRO A 156 9.04 7.31 6.25
N ASP A 157 9.71 7.64 5.16
CA ASP A 157 10.51 8.87 5.09
C ASP A 157 9.63 10.10 5.33
N ALA A 158 10.10 10.99 6.18
CA ALA A 158 9.35 12.20 6.55
C ALA A 158 9.01 13.08 5.33
N GLY A 159 9.89 13.10 4.31
CA GLY A 159 9.72 13.93 3.12
C GLY A 159 8.46 13.64 2.31
N ILE A 160 8.01 12.38 2.24
CA ILE A 160 6.78 12.07 1.50
C ILE A 160 5.53 12.57 2.24
N PHE A 161 5.56 12.56 3.58
CA PHE A 161 4.48 13.12 4.40
C PHE A 161 4.48 14.65 4.32
N ASP A 162 5.66 15.30 4.30
CA ASP A 162 5.78 16.75 4.10
C ASP A 162 5.18 17.16 2.75
N HIS A 163 5.44 16.37 1.70
CA HIS A 163 4.86 16.59 0.38
C HIS A 163 3.33 16.48 0.41
N ALA A 164 2.78 15.45 1.07
CA ALA A 164 1.35 15.27 1.21
C ALA A 164 0.69 16.39 2.04
N LEU A 165 1.33 16.82 3.14
CA LEU A 165 0.86 17.96 3.94
C LEU A 165 0.82 19.23 3.08
N ALA A 166 1.88 19.54 2.33
CA ALA A 166 1.93 20.70 1.47
C ALA A 166 0.83 20.69 0.39
N ALA A 167 0.52 19.53 -0.18
CA ALA A 167 -0.58 19.36 -1.12
C ALA A 167 -1.96 19.65 -0.50
N ALA A 168 -2.10 19.47 0.81
CA ALA A 168 -3.30 19.83 1.58
C ALA A 168 -3.25 21.26 2.16
N GLY A 169 -2.25 22.07 1.80
CA GLY A 169 -2.06 23.41 2.38
C GLY A 169 -1.61 23.42 3.84
N LEU A 170 -1.05 22.32 4.32
CA LEU A 170 -0.55 22.12 5.69
C LEU A 170 0.98 22.03 5.72
N ASP A 171 1.54 22.09 6.92
CA ASP A 171 2.94 21.84 7.22
C ASP A 171 3.08 21.07 8.55
N ARG A 172 4.30 20.84 9.01
CA ARG A 172 4.54 20.12 10.29
C ARG A 172 3.96 20.83 11.51
N SER A 173 3.80 22.15 11.50
CA SER A 173 3.21 22.89 12.63
C SER A 173 1.69 22.66 12.72
N THR A 174 1.08 22.35 11.60
CA THR A 174 -0.36 22.06 11.43
C THR A 174 -0.65 20.59 11.17
N ALA A 175 0.35 19.71 11.18
CA ALA A 175 0.21 18.26 10.92
C ALA A 175 -0.82 17.57 11.84
N HIS A 176 -1.04 18.10 13.04
CA HIS A 176 -2.06 17.62 13.99
C HIS A 176 -3.50 17.78 13.49
N LEU A 177 -3.74 18.56 12.41
CA LEU A 177 -5.03 18.68 11.72
C LEU A 177 -5.24 17.57 10.70
N ALA A 178 -4.21 16.78 10.38
CA ALA A 178 -4.27 15.68 9.42
C ALA A 178 -4.37 14.33 10.12
N VAL A 179 -5.00 13.38 9.42
CA VAL A 179 -5.06 11.96 9.78
C VAL A 179 -4.54 11.13 8.61
N HIS A 180 -3.67 10.17 8.89
CA HIS A 180 -3.22 9.18 7.91
C HIS A 180 -3.79 7.81 8.24
N VAL A 181 -4.48 7.20 7.27
CA VAL A 181 -5.06 5.86 7.41
C VAL A 181 -4.29 4.89 6.54
N GLY A 182 -3.72 3.85 7.13
CA GLY A 182 -2.95 2.86 6.39
C GLY A 182 -2.85 1.52 7.10
N ASP A 183 -2.38 0.50 6.39
CA ASP A 183 -2.32 -0.90 6.85
C ASP A 183 -0.90 -1.37 7.20
N SER A 184 0.13 -0.59 6.88
CA SER A 184 1.51 -0.85 7.27
C SER A 184 1.86 -0.16 8.59
N TRP A 185 2.20 -0.96 9.62
CA TRP A 185 2.60 -0.38 10.91
C TRP A 185 3.85 0.50 10.78
N SER A 186 4.88 0.06 10.06
CA SER A 186 6.13 0.78 9.92
C SER A 186 6.02 1.98 8.97
N ALA A 187 5.41 1.78 7.81
CA ALA A 187 5.34 2.81 6.79
C ALA A 187 4.26 3.86 7.13
N ASP A 188 3.04 3.42 7.50
CA ASP A 188 1.92 4.33 7.70
C ASP A 188 1.86 4.86 9.14
N VAL A 189 1.81 3.95 10.14
CA VAL A 189 1.59 4.37 11.54
C VAL A 189 2.83 5.07 12.09
N ALA A 190 4.00 4.45 12.01
CA ALA A 190 5.23 5.03 12.54
C ALA A 190 5.66 6.26 11.71
N GLY A 191 5.53 6.20 10.38
CA GLY A 191 5.86 7.31 9.50
C GLY A 191 5.02 8.55 9.77
N ALA A 192 3.69 8.44 9.79
CA ALA A 192 2.77 9.53 10.08
C ALA A 192 3.03 10.15 11.46
N ARG A 193 3.19 9.29 12.49
CA ARG A 193 3.51 9.75 13.85
C ARG A 193 4.82 10.52 13.91
N GLY A 194 5.84 10.10 13.14
CA GLY A 194 7.15 10.75 13.08
C GLY A 194 7.11 12.19 12.58
N VAL A 195 6.06 12.59 11.90
CA VAL A 195 5.86 13.98 11.40
C VAL A 195 4.70 14.72 12.09
N GLY A 196 4.08 14.13 13.11
CA GLY A 196 3.01 14.77 13.88
C GLY A 196 1.59 14.56 13.32
N ILE A 197 1.43 13.76 12.27
CA ILE A 197 0.11 13.35 11.75
C ILE A 197 -0.46 12.25 12.65
N ALA A 198 -1.77 12.33 12.97
CA ALA A 198 -2.46 11.30 13.73
C ALA A 198 -2.66 10.04 12.87
N PRO A 199 -2.10 8.87 13.26
CA PRO A 199 -2.29 7.66 12.49
C PRO A 199 -3.56 6.91 12.89
N VAL A 200 -4.23 6.31 11.90
CA VAL A 200 -5.25 5.28 12.07
C VAL A 200 -4.75 4.01 11.42
N TRP A 201 -4.62 2.96 12.20
CA TRP A 201 -4.16 1.67 11.67
C TRP A 201 -5.34 0.83 11.18
N LEU A 202 -5.31 0.48 9.90
CA LEU A 202 -6.26 -0.43 9.27
C LEU A 202 -5.74 -1.88 9.39
N ASP A 203 -6.15 -2.58 10.43
CA ASP A 203 -5.76 -3.97 10.70
C ASP A 203 -6.83 -4.96 10.23
N ARG A 204 -6.99 -5.12 8.90
CA ARG A 204 -7.97 -6.03 8.30
C ARG A 204 -7.77 -7.48 8.73
N GLU A 205 -6.54 -7.90 8.92
CA GLU A 205 -6.16 -9.28 9.23
C GLU A 205 -6.13 -9.61 10.74
N ARG A 206 -6.41 -8.62 11.60
CA ARG A 206 -6.38 -8.79 13.06
C ARG A 206 -5.02 -9.22 13.60
N ARG A 207 -3.93 -8.69 13.01
CA ARG A 207 -2.56 -8.99 13.42
C ARG A 207 -2.22 -8.52 14.83
N GLY A 208 -2.92 -7.49 15.30
CA GLY A 208 -2.61 -6.81 16.55
C GLY A 208 -1.41 -5.85 16.44
N ALA A 209 -1.42 -4.78 17.23
CA ALA A 209 -0.33 -3.81 17.20
C ALA A 209 0.99 -4.44 17.66
N PRO A 210 2.10 -4.29 16.90
CA PRO A 210 3.40 -4.80 17.27
C PRO A 210 3.97 -4.12 18.53
N ASP A 211 3.58 -2.86 18.75
CA ASP A 211 4.04 -2.04 19.86
C ASP A 211 2.88 -1.74 20.82
N ARG A 212 3.03 -2.15 22.09
CA ARG A 212 2.06 -1.89 23.15
C ARG A 212 2.14 -0.49 23.75
N LEU A 213 3.16 0.28 23.43
CA LEU A 213 3.46 1.56 24.07
C LEU A 213 2.69 2.75 23.48
N ALA A 214 2.03 2.59 22.34
CA ALA A 214 1.30 3.68 21.71
C ALA A 214 -0.16 3.31 21.48
N SER A 215 -1.07 4.02 22.13
CA SER A 215 -2.48 3.99 21.77
C SER A 215 -2.64 4.53 20.35
N THR A 216 -2.86 3.64 19.39
CA THR A 216 -3.18 4.00 18.01
C THR A 216 -4.63 3.62 17.75
N THR A 217 -5.40 4.55 17.22
CA THR A 217 -6.74 4.23 16.73
C THR A 217 -6.63 3.12 15.70
N THR A 218 -7.31 2.00 15.95
CA THR A 218 -7.28 0.83 15.08
C THR A 218 -8.69 0.54 14.57
N ILE A 219 -8.81 0.41 13.26
CA ILE A 219 -10.03 -0.02 12.57
C ILE A 219 -9.80 -1.33 11.84
N ARG A 220 -10.86 -2.04 11.52
CA ARG A 220 -10.84 -3.32 10.81
C ARG A 220 -11.35 -3.20 9.38
N THR A 221 -12.11 -2.17 9.15
CA THR A 221 -12.71 -1.82 7.87
C THR A 221 -12.71 -0.31 7.70
N LEU A 222 -12.65 0.13 6.47
CA LEU A 222 -12.76 1.56 6.15
C LEU A 222 -14.16 2.12 6.47
N ALA A 223 -15.18 1.25 6.60
CA ALA A 223 -16.53 1.65 7.00
C ALA A 223 -16.59 2.27 8.42
N ASP A 224 -15.57 2.04 9.26
CA ASP A 224 -15.50 2.61 10.61
C ASP A 224 -15.02 4.09 10.59
N LEU A 225 -14.35 4.53 9.50
CA LEU A 225 -13.67 5.82 9.44
C LEU A 225 -14.60 7.02 9.47
N PRO A 226 -15.77 7.05 8.77
CA PRO A 226 -16.69 8.19 8.81
C PRO A 226 -17.17 8.53 10.22
N ALA A 227 -17.50 7.52 11.03
CA ALA A 227 -17.93 7.73 12.41
C ALA A 227 -16.81 8.30 13.31
N LEU A 228 -15.56 7.93 13.06
CA LEU A 228 -14.42 8.48 13.77
C LEU A 228 -14.17 9.95 13.39
N ILE A 229 -14.34 10.31 12.12
CA ILE A 229 -14.24 11.70 11.66
C ILE A 229 -15.32 12.54 12.34
N ASP A 230 -16.56 12.07 12.36
CA ASP A 230 -17.68 12.78 13.01
C ASP A 230 -17.49 12.90 14.54
N ALA A 231 -16.77 11.96 15.15
CA ALA A 231 -16.39 12.03 16.56
C ALA A 231 -15.18 12.95 16.84
N GLY A 232 -14.67 13.68 15.84
CA GLY A 232 -13.58 14.63 15.99
C GLY A 232 -12.19 14.04 15.84
N LEU A 233 -12.04 12.93 15.10
CA LEU A 233 -10.72 12.40 14.74
C LEU A 233 -9.91 13.43 13.94
N VAL A 234 -10.56 14.13 13.03
CA VAL A 234 -10.03 15.29 12.29
C VAL A 234 -10.56 16.54 12.98
N LYS A 235 -9.67 17.41 13.39
CA LYS A 235 -10.05 18.71 14.01
C LYS A 235 -10.24 19.74 12.90
N ALA A 236 -11.40 20.39 12.93
CA ALA A 236 -11.69 21.52 12.04
C ALA A 236 -10.78 22.72 12.35
#